data_05667db80e711c14bec14d1ca0aa9ec0
#
_entry.id   05667db80e711c14bec14d1ca0aa9ec0
#
_cell.length_a   1.000
_cell.length_b   1.000
_cell.length_c   1.000
_cell.angle_alpha   90.00
_cell.angle_beta   90.00
_cell.angle_gamma   90.00
#
_symmetry.space_group_name_H-M   'P 1'
#
loop_
_entity.id
_entity.type
_entity.pdbx_description
1 polymer ?
#
loop_
_entity_poly.entity_id
_entity_poly.type
_entity_poly.pdbx_seq_one_letter_code
_entity_poly.pdbx_strand_id
1 'polypeptide(L)'
;MDAEQKLLLRHAILRQLAAAAPVSLPPVTLLHGVALAGFRLDDRALQIELDYLAGKNLLEITPSALSQGLPRARLTATGRDYLEAENLL
;
A
#
# COMPACT_ATOMS: atom_id res chain seq x y z
N MET A 1 -13.83 -7.83 8.11
CA MET A 1 -13.33 -6.45 8.30
C MET A 1 -14.40 -5.48 7.82
N ASP A 2 -14.81 -4.55 8.66
CA ASP A 2 -15.83 -3.57 8.29
C ASP A 2 -15.24 -2.42 7.46
N ALA A 3 -16.11 -1.49 7.02
CA ALA A 3 -15.69 -0.40 6.13
C ALA A 3 -14.66 0.52 6.79
N GLU A 4 -14.83 0.79 8.09
CA GLU A 4 -13.89 1.65 8.81
C GLU A 4 -12.52 0.99 8.95
N GLN A 5 -12.50 -0.29 9.26
CA GLN A 5 -11.24 -1.03 9.36
C GLN A 5 -10.53 -1.12 8.01
N LYS A 6 -11.30 -1.28 6.92
CA LYS A 6 -10.72 -1.27 5.57
C LYS A 6 -10.10 0.08 5.25
N LEU A 7 -10.77 1.16 5.63
CA LEU A 7 -10.22 2.50 5.40
C LEU A 7 -8.92 2.69 6.15
N LEU A 8 -8.87 2.29 7.42
CA LEU A 8 -7.66 2.39 8.23
C LEU A 8 -6.53 1.53 7.67
N LEU A 9 -6.86 0.32 7.18
CA LEU A 9 -5.88 -0.54 6.54
C LEU A 9 -5.29 0.12 5.29
N ARG A 10 -6.13 0.68 4.44
CA ARG A 10 -5.69 1.35 3.23
C ARG A 10 -4.82 2.55 3.54
N HIS A 11 -5.19 3.33 4.57
CA HIS A 11 -4.36 4.43 5.04
C HIS A 11 -3.00 3.93 5.53
N ALA A 12 -2.97 2.81 6.26
CA ALA A 12 -1.71 2.25 6.74
C ALA A 12 -0.79 1.84 5.58
N ILE A 13 -1.36 1.24 4.54
CA ILE A 13 -0.59 0.87 3.34
C ILE A 13 -0.01 2.12 2.67
N LEU A 14 -0.85 3.13 2.43
CA LEU A 14 -0.41 4.34 1.74
C LEU A 14 0.61 5.13 2.55
N ARG A 15 0.45 5.21 3.86
CA ARG A 15 1.41 5.90 4.73
C ARG A 15 2.77 5.20 4.73
N GLN A 16 2.76 3.88 4.69
CA GLN A 16 3.99 3.11 4.61
C GLN A 16 4.73 3.40 3.30
N LEU A 17 3.98 3.46 2.20
CA LEU A 17 4.56 3.81 0.90
C LEU A 17 5.08 5.25 0.88
N ALA A 18 4.39 6.17 1.55
CA ALA A 18 4.84 7.56 1.66
C ALA A 18 6.15 7.66 2.42
N ALA A 19 6.28 6.89 3.49
CA ALA A 19 7.51 6.89 4.28
C ALA A 19 8.71 6.34 3.50
N ALA A 20 8.46 5.43 2.55
CA ALA A 20 9.51 4.82 1.73
C ALA A 20 9.77 5.61 0.44
N ALA A 21 8.86 6.50 0.03
CA ALA A 21 8.94 7.19 -1.26
C ALA A 21 10.29 7.88 -1.43
N PRO A 22 10.88 7.88 -2.63
CA PRO A 22 10.33 7.34 -3.88
C PRO A 22 10.60 5.84 -4.10
N VAL A 23 11.09 5.14 -3.08
CA VAL A 23 11.43 3.73 -3.17
C VAL A 23 10.15 2.89 -3.14
N SER A 24 10.05 1.91 -4.04
CA SER A 24 8.93 0.96 -4.02
C SER A 24 9.17 -0.12 -2.99
N LEU A 25 8.08 -0.67 -2.45
CA LEU A 25 8.15 -1.71 -1.41
C LEU A 25 7.57 -3.03 -1.92
N PRO A 26 8.21 -4.16 -1.59
CA PRO A 26 7.67 -5.48 -1.92
C PRO A 26 6.52 -5.85 -0.97
N PRO A 27 5.65 -6.80 -1.36
CA PRO A 27 4.51 -7.19 -0.53
C PRO A 27 4.89 -7.65 0.87
N VAL A 28 6.01 -8.34 1.03
CA VAL A 28 6.42 -8.83 2.36
C VAL A 28 6.66 -7.68 3.33
N THR A 29 7.24 -6.58 2.85
CA THR A 29 7.47 -5.40 3.68
C THR A 29 6.14 -4.75 4.06
N LEU A 30 5.21 -4.68 3.10
CA LEU A 30 3.89 -4.12 3.37
C LEU A 30 3.11 -4.96 4.37
N LEU A 31 3.18 -6.30 4.28
CA LEU A 31 2.55 -7.19 5.25
C LEU A 31 3.08 -6.96 6.66
N HIS A 32 4.40 -6.79 6.79
CA HIS A 32 5.01 -6.50 8.09
C HIS A 32 4.53 -5.16 8.63
N GLY A 33 4.48 -4.13 7.79
CA GLY A 33 4.05 -2.80 8.21
C GLY A 33 2.60 -2.78 8.67
N VAL A 34 1.69 -3.42 7.94
CA VAL A 34 0.29 -3.46 8.35
C VAL A 34 0.09 -4.32 9.60
N ALA A 35 0.91 -5.36 9.77
CA ALA A 35 0.87 -6.17 11.00
C ALA A 35 1.24 -5.34 12.23
N LEU A 36 2.23 -4.47 12.10
CA LEU A 36 2.61 -3.55 13.17
C LEU A 36 1.49 -2.56 13.49
N ALA A 37 0.67 -2.23 12.52
CA ALA A 37 -0.48 -1.36 12.71
C ALA A 37 -1.73 -2.11 13.20
N GLY A 38 -1.62 -3.43 13.40
CA GLY A 38 -2.71 -4.23 13.95
C GLY A 38 -3.53 -4.99 12.91
N PHE A 39 -3.09 -5.03 11.66
CA PHE A 39 -3.83 -5.71 10.59
C PHE A 39 -3.12 -6.99 10.18
N ARG A 40 -3.81 -8.12 10.31
CA ARG A 40 -3.27 -9.40 9.88
C ARG A 40 -3.90 -9.81 8.56
N LEU A 41 -3.09 -9.82 7.51
CA LEU A 41 -3.52 -10.17 6.16
C LEU A 41 -2.65 -11.30 5.64
N ASP A 42 -3.23 -12.14 4.76
CA ASP A 42 -2.43 -13.04 3.94
C ASP A 42 -2.06 -12.33 2.63
N ASP A 43 -1.24 -12.98 1.81
CA ASP A 43 -0.76 -12.40 0.55
C ASP A 43 -1.91 -12.03 -0.38
N ARG A 44 -2.93 -12.88 -0.43
CA ARG A 44 -4.07 -12.65 -1.32
C ARG A 44 -4.88 -11.43 -0.90
N ALA A 45 -5.14 -11.31 0.40
CA ALA A 45 -5.90 -10.17 0.92
C ALA A 45 -5.14 -8.86 0.66
N LEU A 46 -3.83 -8.87 0.85
CA LEU A 46 -3.02 -7.69 0.54
C LEU A 46 -3.08 -7.36 -0.94
N GLN A 47 -2.96 -8.37 -1.82
CA GLN A 47 -3.00 -8.14 -3.25
C GLN A 47 -4.31 -7.49 -3.69
N ILE A 48 -5.43 -7.93 -3.12
CA ILE A 48 -6.74 -7.35 -3.42
C ILE A 48 -6.75 -5.86 -3.06
N GLU A 49 -6.20 -5.50 -1.89
CA GLU A 49 -6.15 -4.11 -1.48
C GLU A 49 -5.21 -3.28 -2.34
N LEU A 50 -4.07 -3.85 -2.73
CA LEU A 50 -3.13 -3.16 -3.62
C LEU A 50 -3.76 -2.91 -4.99
N ASP A 51 -4.47 -3.89 -5.53
CA ASP A 51 -5.15 -3.73 -6.82
C ASP A 51 -6.24 -2.66 -6.75
N TYR A 52 -6.98 -2.63 -5.65
CA TYR A 52 -7.99 -1.60 -5.45
C TYR A 52 -7.36 -0.19 -5.43
N LEU A 53 -6.29 -0.03 -4.66
CA LEU A 53 -5.61 1.26 -4.53
C LEU A 53 -4.94 1.68 -5.83
N ALA A 54 -4.41 0.71 -6.59
CA ALA A 54 -3.85 0.98 -7.92
C ALA A 54 -4.94 1.43 -8.89
N GLY A 55 -6.13 0.82 -8.80
CA GLY A 55 -7.27 1.23 -9.61
C GLY A 55 -7.75 2.64 -9.30
N LYS A 56 -7.48 3.13 -8.08
CA LYS A 56 -7.76 4.51 -7.68
C LYS A 56 -6.61 5.46 -8.01
N ASN A 57 -5.54 4.97 -8.63
CA ASN A 57 -4.34 5.73 -8.96
C ASN A 57 -3.59 6.28 -7.72
N LEU A 58 -3.81 5.67 -6.56
CA LEU A 58 -3.15 6.12 -5.32
C LEU A 58 -1.78 5.49 -5.15
N LEU A 59 -1.57 4.35 -5.76
CA LEU A 59 -0.26 3.70 -5.83
C LEU A 59 -0.07 3.09 -7.20
N GLU A 60 1.17 2.71 -7.48
CA GLU A 60 1.55 2.09 -8.74
C GLU A 60 2.22 0.76 -8.45
N ILE A 61 1.82 -0.28 -9.15
CA ILE A 61 2.40 -1.61 -9.00
C ILE A 61 3.29 -1.87 -10.20
N THR A 62 4.57 -2.16 -9.94
CA THR A 62 5.52 -2.48 -10.99
C THR A 62 6.13 -3.85 -10.74
N PRO A 63 6.33 -4.66 -11.79
CA PRO A 63 7.02 -5.93 -11.62
C PRO A 63 8.49 -5.68 -11.30
N SER A 64 9.08 -6.53 -10.46
CA SER A 64 10.50 -6.44 -10.18
C SER A 64 11.29 -7.00 -11.37
N ALA A 65 12.28 -6.24 -11.84
CA ALA A 65 13.15 -6.68 -12.92
C ALA A 65 14.08 -7.82 -12.50
N LEU A 66 14.35 -7.91 -11.20
CA LEU A 66 15.31 -8.88 -10.66
C LEU A 66 14.67 -10.12 -10.06
N SER A 67 13.40 -10.05 -9.71
CA SER A 67 12.66 -11.16 -9.11
C SER A 67 11.42 -11.41 -9.92
N GLN A 68 11.40 -12.49 -10.66
CA GLN A 68 10.24 -12.84 -11.46
C GLN A 68 9.01 -12.96 -10.57
N GLY A 69 7.98 -12.20 -10.90
CA GLY A 69 6.69 -12.33 -10.26
C GLY A 69 6.49 -11.67 -8.91
N LEU A 70 7.45 -10.88 -8.43
CA LEU A 70 7.29 -10.13 -7.18
C LEU A 70 7.01 -8.67 -7.49
N PRO A 71 5.73 -8.26 -7.55
CA PRO A 71 5.40 -6.86 -7.80
C PRO A 71 5.82 -5.99 -6.63
N ARG A 72 6.16 -4.75 -6.93
CA ARG A 72 6.49 -3.76 -5.91
C ARG A 72 5.50 -2.62 -6.04
N ALA A 73 5.19 -1.98 -4.93
CA ALA A 73 4.25 -0.87 -4.91
C ALA A 73 4.96 0.44 -4.53
N ARG A 74 4.53 1.52 -5.13
CA ARG A 74 5.08 2.85 -4.90
C ARG A 74 3.94 3.86 -4.84
N LEU A 75 4.08 4.86 -3.96
CA LEU A 75 3.10 5.93 -3.87
C LEU A 75 3.14 6.80 -5.14
N THR A 76 1.97 7.17 -5.64
CA THR A 76 1.86 8.12 -6.74
C THR A 76 1.70 9.54 -6.19
N ALA A 77 1.81 10.53 -7.08
CA ALA A 77 1.52 11.93 -6.71
C ALA A 77 0.06 12.06 -6.25
N THR A 78 -0.86 11.38 -6.92
CA THR A 78 -2.27 11.36 -6.52
C THR A 78 -2.45 10.75 -5.13
N GLY A 79 -1.69 9.68 -4.82
CA GLY A 79 -1.71 9.08 -3.50
C GLY A 79 -1.20 10.03 -2.42
N ARG A 80 -0.13 10.76 -2.71
CA ARG A 80 0.40 11.75 -1.78
C ARG A 80 -0.62 12.86 -1.54
N ASP A 81 -1.24 13.37 -2.60
CA ASP A 81 -2.26 14.41 -2.48
C ASP A 81 -3.44 13.93 -1.61
N TYR A 82 -3.83 12.68 -1.78
CA TYR A 82 -4.87 12.09 -0.97
C TYR A 82 -4.49 12.07 0.51
N LEU A 83 -3.27 11.62 0.82
CA LEU A 83 -2.81 11.58 2.22
C LEU A 83 -2.73 12.97 2.83
N GLU A 84 -2.28 13.95 2.07
CA GLU A 84 -2.23 15.33 2.54
C GLU A 84 -3.63 15.88 2.81
N ALA A 85 -4.59 15.61 1.92
CA ALA A 85 -5.98 16.05 2.09
C ALA A 85 -6.61 15.43 3.33
N GLU A 86 -6.21 14.20 3.70
CA GLU A 86 -6.73 13.50 4.88
C GLU A 86 -5.90 13.77 6.13
N ASN A 87 -4.93 14.66 6.07
CA ASN A 87 -4.03 14.99 7.18
C ASN A 87 -3.27 13.78 7.72
N LEU A 88 -2.84 12.90 6.81
CA LEU A 88 -2.11 11.68 7.16
C LEU A 88 -0.62 11.74 6.86
N LEU A 89 -0.16 12.87 6.40
CA LEU A 89 1.28 13.16 6.21
C LEU A 89 1.75 14.26 7.12
#